data_524c5e2700c422696be854716908f453
#
_entry.id   524c5e2700c422696be854716908f453
#
_cell.length_a   1.000
_cell.length_b   1.000
_cell.length_c   1.000
_cell.angle_alpha   90.00
_cell.angle_beta   90.00
_cell.angle_gamma   90.00
#
_symmetry.space_group_name_H-M   'P 1'
#
loop_
_entity.id
_entity.type
_entity.pdbx_description
1 polymer ?
#
loop_
_entity_poly.entity_id
_entity_poly.type
_entity_poly.pdbx_seq_one_letter_code
_entity_poly.pdbx_strand_id
1 'polypeptide(L)'
;MVLFDYERTRAGYHPVNFLGDTFHGYLTCDGYQAYHGLNDSITVTGCFTHARRRFDAALTALKKDFTKEQLKETVAYQAMTRIGILYKVEELIKDKTPEERYQERQKQSRPVVEALFEWLHSMEDSVDRSSLIGDAILYTLNQENYLRRYLDDGHLSIDNNSAERAIKNFAVGRRNWLFAKSIRGADASAVVYSIAETALLNGLKPYVYLSYVLDELRKMGPFPKPDDLNRLLPWSNELPEGFRTKKKK
;
A
#
# COMPACT_ATOMS: atom_id res chain seq x y z
N MET A 1 -10.42 4.91 -4.97
CA MET A 1 -11.43 4.24 -4.13
C MET A 1 -10.73 3.46 -3.04
N VAL A 2 -11.28 3.40 -1.84
CA VAL A 2 -10.84 2.54 -0.73
C VAL A 2 -11.95 1.56 -0.42
N LEU A 3 -11.60 0.27 -0.31
CA LEU A 3 -12.53 -0.78 0.10
C LEU A 3 -11.93 -1.52 1.29
N PHE A 4 -12.69 -1.64 2.35
CA PHE A 4 -12.39 -2.51 3.49
C PHE A 4 -13.30 -3.71 3.43
N ASP A 5 -12.71 -4.86 3.65
CA ASP A 5 -13.42 -6.11 3.80
C ASP A 5 -13.09 -6.73 5.16
N TYR A 6 -14.09 -7.34 5.80
CA TYR A 6 -13.89 -7.99 7.08
C TYR A 6 -13.89 -9.49 6.92
N GLU A 7 -12.82 -10.11 7.38
CA GLU A 7 -12.70 -11.57 7.38
C GLU A 7 -12.33 -12.10 8.77
N ARG A 8 -12.84 -13.25 9.11
CA ARG A 8 -12.60 -13.89 10.42
C ARG A 8 -11.20 -14.43 10.58
N THR A 9 -10.55 -14.75 9.50
CA THR A 9 -9.22 -15.36 9.45
C THR A 9 -8.32 -14.61 8.46
N ARG A 10 -7.07 -14.98 8.40
CA ARG A 10 -6.10 -14.49 7.39
C ARG A 10 -5.84 -15.55 6.30
N ALA A 11 -6.81 -16.40 6.01
CA ALA A 11 -6.67 -17.47 5.02
C ALA A 11 -6.48 -16.91 3.61
N GLY A 12 -5.65 -17.60 2.80
CA GLY A 12 -5.28 -17.14 1.45
C GLY A 12 -6.44 -17.08 0.45
N TYR A 13 -7.56 -17.79 0.71
CA TYR A 13 -8.72 -17.72 -0.17
C TYR A 13 -9.53 -16.41 -0.07
N HIS A 14 -9.36 -15.63 1.01
CA HIS A 14 -10.08 -14.36 1.16
C HIS A 14 -9.73 -13.34 0.08
N PRO A 15 -8.46 -13.02 -0.18
CA PRO A 15 -8.13 -12.11 -1.29
C PRO A 15 -8.54 -12.68 -2.66
N VAL A 16 -8.52 -13.99 -2.86
CA VAL A 16 -9.03 -14.63 -4.09
C VAL A 16 -10.52 -14.35 -4.26
N ASN A 17 -11.31 -14.61 -3.22
CA ASN A 17 -12.76 -14.38 -3.26
C ASN A 17 -13.11 -12.90 -3.41
N PHE A 18 -12.38 -12.00 -2.74
CA PHE A 18 -12.62 -10.56 -2.80
C PHE A 18 -12.33 -9.98 -4.18
N LEU A 19 -11.24 -10.38 -4.82
CA LEU A 19 -10.88 -9.90 -6.15
C LEU A 19 -11.70 -10.59 -7.25
N GLY A 20 -12.13 -11.83 -7.02
CA GLY A 20 -12.92 -12.63 -7.97
C GLY A 20 -12.17 -12.94 -9.26
N ASP A 21 -12.88 -13.50 -10.22
CA ASP A 21 -12.32 -13.93 -11.50
C ASP A 21 -12.24 -12.79 -12.53
N THR A 22 -12.83 -11.64 -12.22
CA THR A 22 -12.91 -10.49 -13.14
C THR A 22 -11.80 -9.47 -12.95
N PHE A 23 -11.08 -9.53 -11.85
CA PHE A 23 -9.94 -8.62 -11.62
C PHE A 23 -8.71 -9.08 -12.39
N HIS A 24 -8.18 -8.18 -13.20
CA HIS A 24 -6.97 -8.38 -14.00
C HIS A 24 -6.03 -7.20 -13.80
N GLY A 25 -4.72 -7.45 -13.76
CA GLY A 25 -3.71 -6.41 -13.67
C GLY A 25 -2.77 -6.54 -12.46
N TYR A 26 -2.37 -5.43 -11.88
CA TYR A 26 -1.36 -5.41 -10.83
C TYR A 26 -1.97 -5.22 -9.44
N LEU A 27 -1.43 -5.96 -8.46
CA LEU A 27 -1.73 -5.82 -7.04
C LEU A 27 -0.45 -5.52 -6.26
N THR A 28 -0.30 -4.29 -5.76
CA THR A 28 0.82 -3.93 -4.87
C THR A 28 0.48 -4.27 -3.44
N CYS A 29 1.25 -5.15 -2.80
CA CYS A 29 1.00 -5.61 -1.44
C CYS A 29 2.29 -5.74 -0.61
N ASP A 30 2.12 -6.10 0.67
CA ASP A 30 3.23 -6.56 1.52
C ASP A 30 3.67 -7.99 1.12
N GLY A 31 4.73 -8.49 1.75
CA GLY A 31 5.23 -9.85 1.49
C GLY A 31 4.40 -10.97 2.15
N TYR A 32 3.11 -10.76 2.43
CA TYR A 32 2.26 -11.80 3.00
C TYR A 32 1.92 -12.87 1.97
N GLN A 33 2.20 -14.12 2.30
CA GLN A 33 2.10 -15.26 1.37
C GLN A 33 0.71 -15.47 0.75
N ALA A 34 -0.35 -15.04 1.42
CA ALA A 34 -1.71 -15.16 0.88
C ALA A 34 -1.91 -14.48 -0.48
N TYR A 35 -1.15 -13.43 -0.77
CA TYR A 35 -1.20 -12.73 -2.06
C TYR A 35 -0.41 -13.43 -3.17
N HIS A 36 0.51 -14.32 -2.82
CA HIS A 36 1.34 -15.02 -3.81
C HIS A 36 0.62 -16.20 -4.49
N GLY A 37 -0.55 -16.61 -3.96
CA GLY A 37 -1.38 -17.68 -4.52
C GLY A 37 -2.58 -17.19 -5.34
N LEU A 38 -2.57 -15.91 -5.77
CA LEU A 38 -3.60 -15.37 -6.65
C LEU A 38 -3.48 -15.96 -8.06
N ASN A 39 -4.58 -15.87 -8.84
CA ASN A 39 -4.61 -16.38 -10.22
C ASN A 39 -3.62 -15.63 -11.13
N ASP A 40 -3.28 -16.24 -12.28
CA ASP A 40 -2.28 -15.73 -13.22
C ASP A 40 -2.67 -14.39 -13.89
N SER A 41 -3.94 -13.99 -13.81
CA SER A 41 -4.40 -12.70 -14.31
C SER A 41 -4.00 -11.53 -13.42
N ILE A 42 -3.52 -11.82 -12.21
CA ILE A 42 -3.13 -10.82 -11.20
C ILE A 42 -1.62 -10.85 -11.01
N THR A 43 -0.94 -9.82 -11.44
CA THR A 43 0.50 -9.66 -11.23
C THR A 43 0.75 -8.99 -9.88
N VAL A 44 1.24 -9.75 -8.90
CA VAL A 44 1.58 -9.22 -7.57
C VAL A 44 2.88 -8.43 -7.65
N THR A 45 2.89 -7.21 -7.10
CA THR A 45 4.08 -6.36 -6.93
C THR A 45 4.39 -6.16 -5.46
N GLY A 46 5.68 -6.10 -5.12
CA GLY A 46 6.15 -5.98 -3.74
C GLY A 46 6.23 -4.53 -3.25
N CYS A 47 6.57 -4.39 -1.97
CA CYS A 47 6.66 -3.11 -1.29
C CYS A 47 8.08 -2.88 -0.72
N PHE A 48 8.83 -1.94 -1.29
CA PHE A 48 10.17 -1.59 -0.80
C PHE A 48 10.18 -1.00 0.62
N THR A 49 9.07 -0.41 1.09
CA THR A 49 8.97 0.06 2.47
C THR A 49 9.14 -1.08 3.47
N HIS A 50 8.62 -2.28 3.19
CA HIS A 50 8.76 -3.44 4.07
C HIS A 50 10.21 -3.94 4.12
N ALA A 51 10.89 -4.06 2.98
CA ALA A 51 12.31 -4.37 2.93
C ALA A 51 13.14 -3.32 3.70
N ARG A 52 12.88 -2.04 3.45
CA ARG A 52 13.55 -0.92 4.12
C ARG A 52 13.38 -0.95 5.63
N ARG A 53 12.17 -1.24 6.14
CA ARG A 53 11.90 -1.31 7.60
C ARG A 53 12.74 -2.39 8.28
N ARG A 54 13.03 -3.52 7.63
CA ARG A 54 13.88 -4.57 8.19
C ARG A 54 15.34 -4.12 8.30
N PHE A 55 15.87 -3.47 7.29
CA PHE A 55 17.21 -2.86 7.36
C PHE A 55 17.29 -1.73 8.39
N ASP A 56 16.24 -0.91 8.53
CA ASP A 56 16.17 0.13 9.56
C ASP A 56 16.15 -0.45 10.97
N ALA A 57 15.46 -1.57 11.20
CA ALA A 57 15.47 -2.28 12.47
C ALA A 57 16.88 -2.81 12.81
N ALA A 58 17.56 -3.43 11.84
CA ALA A 58 18.94 -3.90 12.01
C ALA A 58 19.90 -2.73 12.30
N LEU A 59 19.78 -1.63 11.55
CA LEU A 59 20.59 -0.44 11.79
C LEU A 59 20.33 0.21 13.15
N THR A 60 19.06 0.23 13.57
CA THR A 60 18.66 0.82 14.85
C THR A 60 19.19 0.03 16.05
N ALA A 61 19.27 -1.28 15.94
CA ALA A 61 19.88 -2.13 16.96
C ALA A 61 21.36 -1.79 17.21
N LEU A 62 22.09 -1.37 16.17
CA LEU A 62 23.50 -1.03 16.24
C LEU A 62 23.79 0.39 16.78
N LYS A 63 22.82 1.29 16.81
CA LYS A 63 23.01 2.72 17.17
C LYS A 63 23.56 2.94 18.58
N LYS A 64 23.39 1.98 19.48
CA LYS A 64 23.90 2.09 20.86
C LYS A 64 25.39 1.83 20.96
N ASP A 65 25.92 0.96 20.08
CA ASP A 65 27.27 0.41 20.20
C ASP A 65 28.22 0.96 19.13
N PHE A 66 27.70 1.66 18.11
CA PHE A 66 28.46 2.11 16.95
C PHE A 66 28.45 3.64 16.81
N THR A 67 29.58 4.21 16.42
CA THR A 67 29.66 5.62 16.02
C THR A 67 28.92 5.85 14.68
N LYS A 68 28.68 7.11 14.34
CA LYS A 68 28.03 7.46 13.06
C LYS A 68 28.85 6.98 11.86
N GLU A 69 30.14 7.02 11.94
CA GLU A 69 31.07 6.57 10.91
C GLU A 69 31.00 5.06 10.73
N GLN A 70 31.06 4.31 11.83
CA GLN A 70 30.93 2.85 11.83
C GLN A 70 29.55 2.40 11.30
N LEU A 71 28.48 3.12 11.62
CA LEU A 71 27.16 2.81 11.10
C LEU A 71 27.10 2.89 9.58
N LYS A 72 27.81 3.83 8.93
CA LYS A 72 27.85 3.98 7.47
C LYS A 72 28.47 2.79 6.77
N GLU A 73 29.41 2.10 7.42
CA GLU A 73 30.08 0.90 6.88
C GLU A 73 29.22 -0.36 7.01
N THR A 74 28.14 -0.31 7.77
CA THR A 74 27.27 -1.48 7.97
C THR A 74 26.44 -1.81 6.71
N VAL A 75 26.20 -3.11 6.50
CA VAL A 75 25.32 -3.62 5.43
C VAL A 75 23.94 -2.96 5.49
N ALA A 76 23.39 -2.80 6.70
CA ALA A 76 22.09 -2.18 6.89
C ALA A 76 22.04 -0.73 6.36
N TYR A 77 23.04 0.09 6.68
CA TYR A 77 23.13 1.47 6.19
C TYR A 77 23.30 1.52 4.66
N GLN A 78 24.14 0.66 4.11
CA GLN A 78 24.38 0.59 2.67
C GLN A 78 23.11 0.17 1.91
N ALA A 79 22.36 -0.82 2.42
CA ALA A 79 21.07 -1.21 1.86
C ALA A 79 20.06 -0.05 1.90
N MET A 80 19.94 0.61 3.07
CA MET A 80 19.07 1.79 3.25
C MET A 80 19.41 2.91 2.28
N THR A 81 20.69 3.12 2.01
CA THR A 81 21.16 4.15 1.07
C THR A 81 20.74 3.80 -0.37
N ARG A 82 20.94 2.56 -0.81
CA ARG A 82 20.55 2.09 -2.15
C ARG A 82 19.03 2.16 -2.36
N ILE A 83 18.25 1.67 -1.38
CA ILE A 83 16.79 1.80 -1.43
C ILE A 83 16.38 3.28 -1.43
N GLY A 84 17.08 4.12 -0.66
CA GLY A 84 16.85 5.56 -0.62
C GLY A 84 17.02 6.27 -1.97
N ILE A 85 17.93 5.77 -2.83
CA ILE A 85 18.10 6.29 -4.21
C ILE A 85 16.81 6.04 -5.02
N LEU A 86 16.21 4.85 -4.90
CA LEU A 86 14.96 4.52 -5.60
C LEU A 86 13.83 5.49 -5.22
N TYR A 87 13.67 5.78 -3.94
CA TYR A 87 12.67 6.75 -3.47
C TYR A 87 12.97 8.19 -3.94
N LYS A 88 14.23 8.58 -4.07
CA LYS A 88 14.58 9.88 -4.64
C LYS A 88 14.20 9.97 -6.11
N VAL A 89 14.43 8.92 -6.88
CA VAL A 89 13.97 8.86 -8.29
C VAL A 89 12.45 9.01 -8.35
N GLU A 90 11.69 8.25 -7.54
CA GLU A 90 10.22 8.34 -7.51
C GLU A 90 9.72 9.76 -7.17
N GLU A 91 10.38 10.46 -6.25
CA GLU A 91 10.03 11.85 -5.93
C GLU A 91 10.29 12.81 -7.11
N LEU A 92 11.38 12.60 -7.86
CA LEU A 92 11.69 13.42 -9.03
C LEU A 92 10.72 13.21 -10.20
N ILE A 93 10.16 12.01 -10.31
CA ILE A 93 9.27 11.65 -11.43
C ILE A 93 7.78 11.64 -11.07
N LYS A 94 7.40 12.02 -9.86
CA LYS A 94 6.03 11.91 -9.36
C LYS A 94 4.98 12.62 -10.20
N ASP A 95 5.36 13.76 -10.79
CA ASP A 95 4.47 14.60 -11.60
C ASP A 95 4.53 14.29 -13.10
N LYS A 96 5.35 13.31 -13.51
CA LYS A 96 5.47 12.84 -14.90
C LYS A 96 4.33 11.90 -15.27
N THR A 97 4.08 11.77 -16.57
CA THR A 97 3.13 10.77 -17.09
C THR A 97 3.61 9.35 -16.79
N PRO A 98 2.73 8.36 -16.78
CA PRO A 98 3.13 6.97 -16.56
C PRO A 98 4.19 6.48 -17.55
N GLU A 99 4.09 6.86 -18.83
CA GLU A 99 5.08 6.50 -19.84
C GLU A 99 6.45 7.13 -19.54
N GLU A 100 6.49 8.42 -19.19
CA GLU A 100 7.73 9.09 -18.79
C GLU A 100 8.31 8.50 -17.50
N ARG A 101 7.47 8.12 -16.53
CA ARG A 101 7.89 7.44 -15.31
C ARG A 101 8.53 6.09 -15.62
N TYR A 102 7.93 5.31 -16.53
CA TYR A 102 8.49 4.05 -16.99
C TYR A 102 9.89 4.26 -17.58
N GLN A 103 10.05 5.19 -18.52
CA GLN A 103 11.34 5.47 -19.16
C GLN A 103 12.41 5.90 -18.16
N GLU A 104 12.05 6.80 -17.24
CA GLU A 104 12.99 7.25 -16.21
C GLU A 104 13.38 6.11 -15.24
N ARG A 105 12.45 5.23 -14.89
CA ARG A 105 12.73 4.04 -14.07
C ARG A 105 13.69 3.09 -14.79
N GLN A 106 13.50 2.85 -16.09
CA GLN A 106 14.43 2.00 -16.85
C GLN A 106 15.85 2.60 -16.83
N LYS A 107 15.97 3.92 -16.93
CA LYS A 107 17.25 4.62 -16.98
C LYS A 107 17.92 4.77 -15.62
N GLN A 108 17.17 5.11 -14.57
CA GLN A 108 17.73 5.50 -13.27
C GLN A 108 17.53 4.44 -12.17
N SER A 109 16.36 3.81 -12.11
CA SER A 109 16.03 2.88 -11.03
C SER A 109 16.48 1.45 -11.34
N ARG A 110 16.32 0.97 -12.58
CA ARG A 110 16.71 -0.40 -12.96
C ARG A 110 18.16 -0.73 -12.61
N PRO A 111 19.18 0.08 -12.98
CA PRO A 111 20.55 -0.22 -12.61
C PRO A 111 20.78 -0.30 -11.08
N VAL A 112 20.09 0.55 -10.32
CA VAL A 112 20.18 0.53 -8.85
C VAL A 112 19.55 -0.74 -8.27
N VAL A 113 18.41 -1.17 -8.80
CA VAL A 113 17.73 -2.41 -8.38
C VAL A 113 18.60 -3.62 -8.70
N GLU A 114 19.16 -3.69 -9.90
CA GLU A 114 20.05 -4.78 -10.32
C GLU A 114 21.27 -4.86 -9.41
N ALA A 115 21.98 -3.75 -9.21
CA ALA A 115 23.14 -3.69 -8.33
C ALA A 115 22.81 -3.97 -6.85
N LEU A 116 21.59 -3.61 -6.38
CA LEU A 116 21.14 -3.95 -5.03
C LEU A 116 21.01 -5.46 -4.87
N PHE A 117 20.32 -6.13 -5.79
CA PHE A 117 20.06 -7.57 -5.66
C PHE A 117 21.34 -8.39 -5.91
N GLU A 118 22.17 -8.04 -6.88
CA GLU A 118 23.48 -8.66 -7.08
C GLU A 118 24.32 -8.59 -5.80
N TRP A 119 24.37 -7.42 -5.18
CA TRP A 119 25.10 -7.22 -3.93
C TRP A 119 24.48 -8.01 -2.75
N LEU A 120 23.16 -8.10 -2.63
CA LEU A 120 22.50 -8.89 -1.59
C LEU A 120 22.76 -10.39 -1.77
N HIS A 121 22.69 -10.90 -3.02
CA HIS A 121 23.01 -12.30 -3.33
C HIS A 121 24.46 -12.65 -2.97
N SER A 122 25.42 -11.73 -3.17
CA SER A 122 26.82 -11.99 -2.79
C SER A 122 27.03 -12.24 -1.30
N MET A 123 26.04 -11.91 -0.46
CA MET A 123 26.10 -12.10 0.99
C MET A 123 25.19 -13.23 1.51
N GLU A 124 24.33 -13.80 0.67
CA GLU A 124 23.27 -14.73 1.09
C GLU A 124 23.81 -15.93 1.88
N ASP A 125 24.93 -16.52 1.42
CA ASP A 125 25.53 -17.71 2.05
C ASP A 125 26.35 -17.39 3.31
N SER A 126 26.73 -16.12 3.51
CA SER A 126 27.63 -15.70 4.60
C SER A 126 26.92 -15.07 5.79
N VAL A 127 25.60 -14.73 5.66
CA VAL A 127 24.86 -14.07 6.74
C VAL A 127 24.34 -15.08 7.77
N ASP A 128 24.43 -14.71 9.05
CA ASP A 128 23.69 -15.40 10.10
C ASP A 128 22.18 -15.15 9.93
N ARG A 129 21.45 -16.18 9.53
CA ARG A 129 20.00 -16.16 9.26
C ARG A 129 19.17 -15.80 10.50
N SER A 130 19.69 -15.95 11.70
CA SER A 130 19.04 -15.61 12.96
C SER A 130 19.21 -14.15 13.35
N SER A 131 20.13 -13.44 12.72
CA SER A 131 20.39 -12.03 12.99
C SER A 131 19.37 -11.10 12.29
N LEU A 132 19.18 -9.88 12.83
CA LEU A 132 18.31 -8.87 12.21
C LEU A 132 18.75 -8.51 10.79
N ILE A 133 20.06 -8.50 10.52
CA ILE A 133 20.56 -8.21 9.17
C ILE A 133 20.33 -9.40 8.23
N GLY A 134 20.49 -10.63 8.72
CA GLY A 134 20.19 -11.83 7.96
C GLY A 134 18.70 -11.90 7.58
N ASP A 135 17.80 -11.64 8.54
CA ASP A 135 16.36 -11.54 8.27
C ASP A 135 16.05 -10.47 7.20
N ALA A 136 16.70 -9.30 7.27
CA ALA A 136 16.49 -8.22 6.30
C ALA A 136 16.94 -8.62 4.88
N ILE A 137 18.10 -9.25 4.75
CA ILE A 137 18.65 -9.73 3.47
C ILE A 137 17.76 -10.81 2.90
N LEU A 138 17.50 -11.87 3.66
CA LEU A 138 16.72 -13.02 3.17
C LEU A 138 15.28 -12.63 2.82
N TYR A 139 14.64 -11.77 3.63
CA TYR A 139 13.32 -11.23 3.26
C TYR A 139 13.38 -10.50 1.92
N THR A 140 14.37 -9.63 1.72
CA THR A 140 14.49 -8.83 0.51
C THR A 140 14.74 -9.70 -0.71
N LEU A 141 15.59 -10.71 -0.61
CA LEU A 141 15.85 -11.70 -1.66
C LEU A 141 14.61 -12.55 -1.96
N ASN A 142 13.91 -13.03 -0.95
CA ASN A 142 12.66 -13.78 -1.13
C ASN A 142 11.55 -12.94 -1.82
N GLN A 143 11.62 -11.63 -1.71
CA GLN A 143 10.68 -10.70 -2.36
C GLN A 143 11.21 -10.13 -3.69
N GLU A 144 12.39 -10.52 -4.15
CA GLU A 144 13.05 -9.94 -5.33
C GLU A 144 12.14 -9.88 -6.55
N ASN A 145 11.52 -11.00 -6.92
CA ASN A 145 10.65 -11.08 -8.11
C ASN A 145 9.48 -10.10 -8.03
N TYR A 146 8.93 -9.88 -6.84
CA TYR A 146 7.82 -8.96 -6.62
C TYR A 146 8.29 -7.50 -6.57
N LEU A 147 9.43 -7.25 -5.93
CA LEU A 147 10.02 -5.91 -5.80
C LEU A 147 10.48 -5.35 -7.14
N ARG A 148 10.97 -6.18 -8.05
CA ARG A 148 11.39 -5.75 -9.40
C ARG A 148 10.23 -5.26 -10.26
N ARG A 149 9.01 -5.80 -10.06
CA ARG A 149 7.86 -5.54 -10.93
C ARG A 149 7.36 -4.09 -10.93
N TYR A 150 7.68 -3.26 -9.94
CA TYR A 150 7.33 -1.84 -10.01
C TYR A 150 8.01 -1.10 -11.19
N LEU A 151 9.06 -1.70 -11.76
CA LEU A 151 9.75 -1.19 -12.94
C LEU A 151 9.00 -1.49 -14.25
N ASP A 152 8.01 -2.37 -14.23
CA ASP A 152 7.37 -2.89 -15.46
C ASP A 152 6.31 -1.92 -16.01
N ASP A 153 5.74 -1.06 -15.16
CA ASP A 153 4.71 -0.10 -15.57
C ASP A 153 4.83 1.20 -14.75
N GLY A 154 4.73 2.35 -15.43
CA GLY A 154 4.81 3.67 -14.79
C GLY A 154 3.63 4.03 -13.89
N HIS A 155 2.51 3.30 -13.95
CA HIS A 155 1.39 3.46 -13.01
C HIS A 155 1.67 2.84 -11.64
N LEU A 156 2.57 1.87 -11.57
CA LEU A 156 2.85 1.14 -10.33
C LEU A 156 3.53 2.02 -9.29
N SER A 157 3.24 1.74 -8.03
CA SER A 157 3.94 2.36 -6.90
C SER A 157 5.11 1.48 -6.46
N ILE A 158 6.18 2.08 -5.98
CA ILE A 158 7.32 1.39 -5.35
C ILE A 158 6.92 0.75 -4.00
N ASP A 159 5.81 1.18 -3.42
CA ASP A 159 5.31 0.69 -2.13
C ASP A 159 3.78 0.71 -2.03
N ASN A 160 3.24 0.06 -0.99
CA ASN A 160 1.81 0.05 -0.66
C ASN A 160 1.41 1.07 0.41
N ASN A 161 2.21 2.11 0.64
CA ASN A 161 1.99 3.09 1.70
C ASN A 161 0.63 3.81 1.59
N SER A 162 0.06 3.95 0.39
CA SER A 162 -1.28 4.52 0.22
C SER A 162 -2.37 3.66 0.85
N ALA A 163 -2.31 2.35 0.68
CA ALA A 163 -3.22 1.40 1.33
C ALA A 163 -2.99 1.38 2.86
N GLU A 164 -1.73 1.38 3.31
CA GLU A 164 -1.42 1.45 4.75
C GLU A 164 -1.93 2.75 5.39
N ARG A 165 -1.87 3.87 4.69
CA ARG A 165 -2.44 5.14 5.19
C ARG A 165 -3.95 5.09 5.30
N ALA A 166 -4.63 4.48 4.32
CA ALA A 166 -6.09 4.33 4.36
C ALA A 166 -6.55 3.50 5.57
N ILE A 167 -5.89 2.34 5.83
CA ILE A 167 -6.24 1.51 6.99
C ILE A 167 -5.88 2.15 8.34
N LYS A 168 -4.98 3.14 8.36
CA LYS A 168 -4.54 3.78 9.61
C LYS A 168 -5.70 4.42 10.38
N ASN A 169 -6.62 5.08 9.68
CA ASN A 169 -7.78 5.72 10.31
C ASN A 169 -8.69 4.69 10.98
N PHE A 170 -8.91 3.55 10.32
CA PHE A 170 -9.61 2.42 10.92
C PHE A 170 -8.88 1.88 12.15
N ALA A 171 -7.55 1.67 12.06
CA ALA A 171 -6.75 1.16 13.16
C ALA A 171 -6.69 2.13 14.37
N VAL A 172 -6.70 3.44 14.13
CA VAL A 172 -6.79 4.46 15.19
C VAL A 172 -8.18 4.44 15.82
N GLY A 173 -9.23 4.39 15.03
CA GLY A 173 -10.61 4.27 15.52
C GLY A 173 -10.81 3.04 16.42
N ARG A 174 -10.17 1.92 16.07
CA ARG A 174 -10.20 0.68 16.86
C ARG A 174 -9.74 0.87 18.32
N ARG A 175 -8.86 1.83 18.60
CA ARG A 175 -8.45 2.13 19.99
C ARG A 175 -9.60 2.62 20.85
N ASN A 176 -10.67 3.18 20.27
CA ASN A 176 -11.84 3.67 20.99
C ASN A 176 -12.88 2.58 21.22
N TRP A 177 -13.09 1.67 20.25
CA TRP A 177 -14.12 0.63 20.32
C TRP A 177 -13.56 -0.79 20.44
N LEU A 178 -12.24 -0.99 20.42
CA LEU A 178 -11.43 -2.19 20.63
C LEU A 178 -11.75 -3.34 19.66
N PHE A 179 -13.00 -3.78 19.56
CA PHE A 179 -13.46 -4.86 18.69
C PHE A 179 -14.94 -4.71 18.35
N ALA A 180 -15.37 -5.29 17.24
CA ALA A 180 -16.77 -5.40 16.90
C ALA A 180 -17.41 -6.55 17.69
N LYS A 181 -18.57 -6.32 18.30
CA LYS A 181 -19.30 -7.33 19.09
C LYS A 181 -19.94 -8.42 18.22
N SER A 182 -20.11 -8.17 16.93
CA SER A 182 -20.72 -9.11 15.98
C SER A 182 -20.08 -8.97 14.60
N ILE A 183 -20.19 -10.03 13.77
CA ILE A 183 -19.75 -10.02 12.39
C ILE A 183 -20.46 -8.93 11.61
N ARG A 184 -21.80 -8.84 11.71
CA ARG A 184 -22.57 -7.79 11.04
C ARG A 184 -22.12 -6.38 11.41
N GLY A 185 -21.69 -6.18 12.66
CA GLY A 185 -21.14 -4.90 13.11
C GLY A 185 -19.76 -4.61 12.50
N ALA A 186 -18.93 -5.64 12.30
CA ALA A 186 -17.65 -5.52 11.62
C ALA A 186 -17.85 -5.18 10.14
N ASP A 187 -18.74 -5.90 9.45
CA ASP A 187 -19.09 -5.65 8.04
C ASP A 187 -19.65 -4.23 7.85
N ALA A 188 -20.58 -3.81 8.69
CA ALA A 188 -21.13 -2.45 8.65
C ALA A 188 -20.04 -1.39 8.85
N SER A 189 -19.10 -1.63 9.77
CA SER A 189 -17.95 -0.75 9.97
C SER A 189 -17.05 -0.69 8.74
N ALA A 190 -16.75 -1.83 8.11
CA ALA A 190 -15.97 -1.89 6.88
C ALA A 190 -16.62 -1.07 5.76
N VAL A 191 -17.93 -1.18 5.57
CA VAL A 191 -18.68 -0.40 4.57
C VAL A 191 -18.58 1.11 4.86
N VAL A 192 -18.88 1.53 6.10
CA VAL A 192 -18.85 2.96 6.47
C VAL A 192 -17.46 3.56 6.30
N TYR A 193 -16.41 2.85 6.74
CA TYR A 193 -15.03 3.31 6.55
C TYR A 193 -14.63 3.33 5.07
N SER A 194 -15.07 2.36 4.26
CA SER A 194 -14.83 2.36 2.80
C SER A 194 -15.37 3.63 2.15
N ILE A 195 -16.60 4.00 2.49
CA ILE A 195 -17.24 5.21 1.95
C ILE A 195 -16.53 6.47 2.47
N ALA A 196 -16.22 6.54 3.76
CA ALA A 196 -15.57 7.71 4.37
C ALA A 196 -14.16 7.96 3.82
N GLU A 197 -13.33 6.90 3.71
CA GLU A 197 -11.97 7.02 3.17
C GLU A 197 -12.00 7.32 1.66
N THR A 198 -12.94 6.73 0.93
CA THR A 198 -13.14 7.09 -0.49
C THR A 198 -13.54 8.55 -0.66
N ALA A 199 -14.41 9.07 0.21
CA ALA A 199 -14.79 10.48 0.22
C ALA A 199 -13.57 11.38 0.48
N LEU A 200 -12.73 11.05 1.47
CA LEU A 200 -11.48 11.75 1.75
C LEU A 200 -10.53 11.80 0.54
N LEU A 201 -10.33 10.66 -0.14
CA LEU A 201 -9.50 10.59 -1.34
C LEU A 201 -10.02 11.46 -2.48
N ASN A 202 -11.34 11.69 -2.56
CA ASN A 202 -11.97 12.57 -3.55
C ASN A 202 -12.09 14.01 -3.07
N GLY A 203 -11.43 14.37 -1.96
CA GLY A 203 -11.43 15.74 -1.43
C GLY A 203 -12.75 16.18 -0.84
N LEU A 204 -13.61 15.24 -0.46
CA LEU A 204 -14.88 15.55 0.20
C LEU A 204 -14.69 15.64 1.72
N LYS A 205 -15.61 16.33 2.40
CA LYS A 205 -15.75 16.35 3.86
C LYS A 205 -16.59 15.14 4.27
N PRO A 206 -16.03 14.09 4.91
CA PRO A 206 -16.72 12.81 5.07
C PRO A 206 -18.06 12.93 5.82
N TYR A 207 -18.10 13.70 6.90
CA TYR A 207 -19.32 13.89 7.68
C TYR A 207 -20.46 14.50 6.85
N VAL A 208 -20.19 15.58 6.14
CA VAL A 208 -21.17 16.27 5.29
C VAL A 208 -21.65 15.35 4.16
N TYR A 209 -20.71 14.67 3.54
CA TYR A 209 -20.99 13.73 2.45
C TYR A 209 -21.83 12.55 2.93
N LEU A 210 -21.46 11.89 4.04
CA LEU A 210 -22.21 10.76 4.58
C LEU A 210 -23.61 11.15 5.01
N SER A 211 -23.78 12.32 5.66
CA SER A 211 -25.10 12.84 6.02
C SER A 211 -26.00 13.01 4.79
N TYR A 212 -25.46 13.59 3.73
CA TYR A 212 -26.17 13.75 2.47
C TYR A 212 -26.55 12.41 1.82
N VAL A 213 -25.62 11.46 1.75
CA VAL A 213 -25.86 10.13 1.19
C VAL A 213 -26.99 9.42 1.95
N LEU A 214 -26.97 9.47 3.29
CA LEU A 214 -28.01 8.85 4.10
C LEU A 214 -29.39 9.52 3.90
N ASP A 215 -29.43 10.85 3.76
CA ASP A 215 -30.67 11.58 3.49
C ASP A 215 -31.23 11.27 2.11
N GLU A 216 -30.38 11.18 1.08
CA GLU A 216 -30.81 10.81 -0.27
C GLU A 216 -31.29 9.35 -0.34
N LEU A 217 -30.55 8.42 0.27
CA LEU A 217 -30.98 7.01 0.34
C LEU A 217 -32.34 6.85 1.04
N ARG A 218 -32.59 7.63 2.11
CA ARG A 218 -33.91 7.64 2.78
C ARG A 218 -35.05 8.09 1.84
N LYS A 219 -34.79 9.06 0.95
CA LYS A 219 -35.79 9.56 -0.03
C LYS A 219 -36.04 8.54 -1.15
N MET A 220 -35.02 7.76 -1.53
CA MET A 220 -35.11 6.74 -2.59
C MET A 220 -35.89 5.48 -2.16
N GLY A 221 -36.06 5.27 -0.85
CA GLY A 221 -36.70 4.07 -0.31
C GLY A 221 -35.82 2.83 -0.31
N PRO A 222 -36.38 1.64 -0.06
CA PRO A 222 -35.61 0.42 0.23
C PRO A 222 -34.91 -0.22 -0.99
N PHE A 223 -35.28 0.17 -2.20
CA PHE A 223 -34.78 -0.44 -3.46
C PHE A 223 -34.35 0.65 -4.46
N PRO A 224 -33.28 1.40 -4.17
CA PRO A 224 -32.80 2.43 -5.10
C PRO A 224 -32.29 1.80 -6.41
N LYS A 225 -32.51 2.47 -7.54
CA LYS A 225 -31.96 2.03 -8.82
C LYS A 225 -30.46 2.29 -8.89
N PRO A 226 -29.68 1.48 -9.65
CA PRO A 226 -28.23 1.69 -9.81
C PRO A 226 -27.87 3.11 -10.28
N ASP A 227 -28.65 3.68 -11.21
CA ASP A 227 -28.40 5.05 -11.71
C ASP A 227 -28.61 6.12 -10.64
N ASP A 228 -29.57 5.92 -9.74
CA ASP A 228 -29.76 6.80 -8.59
C ASP A 228 -28.61 6.74 -7.59
N LEU A 229 -27.97 5.57 -7.45
CA LEU A 229 -26.79 5.40 -6.62
C LEU A 229 -25.54 6.02 -7.25
N ASN A 230 -25.40 5.93 -8.59
CA ASN A 230 -24.24 6.48 -9.31
C ASN A 230 -24.04 7.97 -9.06
N ARG A 231 -25.10 8.75 -8.95
CA ARG A 231 -25.01 10.19 -8.66
C ARG A 231 -24.53 10.51 -7.24
N LEU A 232 -24.63 9.55 -6.31
CA LEU A 232 -24.15 9.71 -4.94
C LEU A 232 -22.69 9.32 -4.76
N LEU A 233 -22.03 8.71 -5.77
CA LEU A 233 -20.65 8.27 -5.66
C LEU A 233 -19.70 9.44 -5.38
N PRO A 234 -18.61 9.23 -4.59
CA PRO A 234 -17.70 10.31 -4.16
C PRO A 234 -17.04 11.10 -5.29
N TRP A 235 -16.98 10.55 -6.48
CA TRP A 235 -16.43 11.17 -7.69
C TRP A 235 -17.49 11.76 -8.62
N SER A 236 -18.78 11.66 -8.26
CA SER A 236 -19.84 12.22 -9.08
C SER A 236 -19.74 13.74 -9.17
N ASN A 237 -20.00 14.28 -10.37
CA ASN A 237 -20.08 15.70 -10.62
C ASN A 237 -21.43 16.32 -10.15
N GLU A 238 -22.40 15.48 -9.78
CA GLU A 238 -23.71 15.89 -9.31
C GLU A 238 -23.74 16.22 -7.81
N LEU A 239 -22.62 15.95 -7.09
CA LEU A 239 -22.52 16.28 -5.68
C LEU A 239 -22.47 17.80 -5.46
N PRO A 240 -23.14 18.33 -4.41
CA PRO A 240 -23.13 19.76 -4.09
C PRO A 240 -21.70 20.30 -3.88
N GLU A 241 -21.40 21.47 -4.43
CA GLU A 241 -20.06 22.09 -4.38
C GLU A 241 -19.50 22.28 -2.96
N GLY A 242 -20.35 22.56 -1.98
CA GLY A 242 -19.98 22.77 -0.58
C GLY A 242 -19.35 21.56 0.11
N PHE A 243 -19.39 20.37 -0.51
CA PHE A 243 -18.86 19.12 0.05
C PHE A 243 -17.35 18.99 -0.11
N ARG A 244 -16.77 19.69 -1.06
CA ARG A 244 -15.34 19.61 -1.32
C ARG A 244 -14.53 20.42 -0.32
N THR A 245 -13.39 19.90 0.08
CA THR A 245 -12.39 20.64 0.84
C THR A 245 -11.70 21.63 -0.08
N LYS A 246 -11.51 22.88 0.36
CA LYS A 246 -10.66 23.81 -0.39
C LYS A 246 -9.26 23.24 -0.49
N LYS A 247 -8.73 23.07 -1.71
CA LYS A 247 -7.32 22.71 -1.88
C LYS A 247 -6.49 23.76 -1.13
N LYS A 248 -5.72 23.34 -0.13
CA LYS A 248 -4.66 24.21 0.40
C LYS A 248 -3.70 24.46 -0.76
N LYS A 249 -3.58 25.76 -1.14
CA LYS A 249 -2.55 26.22 -2.07
C LYS A 249 -1.18 25.97 -1.48
#